data_823d790cabbdb5ae9857df0b6ae3cd61
#
_entry.id   823d790cabbdb5ae9857df0b6ae3cd61
#
_cell.length_a   1.000
_cell.length_b   1.000
_cell.length_c   1.000
_cell.angle_alpha   90.00
_cell.angle_beta   90.00
_cell.angle_gamma   90.00
#
_symmetry.space_group_name_H-M   'P 1'
#
loop_
_entity.id
_entity.type
_entity.pdbx_description
1 polymer ?
#
loop_
_entity_poly.entity_id
_entity_poly.type
_entity_poly.pdbx_seq_one_letter_code
_entity_poly.pdbx_strand_id
1 'polypeptide(L)'
;AIFTIMTKVGIYAILRVNGTVFDDAMAQSIFKNTLLLIGLITSIYGVIGAIGAERLRRFVGFMVLSSVGTLLIAIAMFNTQAWSAGLYYLVHSTLIAAAFYLFCGWITAQRGMFKDHLKVAPKIKNEKAAALTYFLIAMMIAGLPPFSGFLGKVFILQATAETAYQGWIIAIILIVSLLSILALTRVGFILFWRA
;
A
#
# COMPACT_ATOMS: atom_id res chain seq x y z
N ALA A 1 -8.48 7.97 -7.69
CA ALA A 1 -7.86 8.87 -6.71
C ALA A 1 -8.79 9.16 -5.53
N ILE A 2 -10.06 9.61 -5.74
CA ILE A 2 -11.00 9.97 -4.65
C ILE A 2 -11.21 8.81 -3.68
N PHE A 3 -11.52 7.60 -4.17
CA PHE A 3 -11.69 6.41 -3.32
C PHE A 3 -10.47 6.10 -2.45
N THR A 4 -9.26 6.40 -2.92
CA THR A 4 -8.04 6.20 -2.14
C THR A 4 -7.98 7.13 -0.94
N ILE A 5 -8.41 8.37 -1.11
CA ILE A 5 -8.48 9.35 -0.02
C ILE A 5 -9.57 8.94 0.99
N MET A 6 -10.74 8.53 0.51
CA MET A 6 -11.84 8.11 1.38
C MET A 6 -11.46 6.93 2.29
N THR A 7 -10.77 5.91 1.76
CA THR A 7 -10.31 4.78 2.58
C THR A 7 -9.32 5.22 3.66
N LYS A 8 -8.46 6.20 3.37
CA LYS A 8 -7.50 6.73 4.34
C LYS A 8 -8.16 7.60 5.42
N VAL A 9 -9.21 8.35 5.06
CA VAL A 9 -10.03 9.07 6.04
C VAL A 9 -10.70 8.10 7.01
N GLY A 10 -11.21 6.95 6.52
CA GLY A 10 -11.74 5.89 7.38
C GLY A 10 -10.70 5.33 8.35
N ILE A 11 -9.48 5.11 7.90
CA ILE A 11 -8.36 4.68 8.77
C ILE A 11 -8.04 5.73 9.83
N TYR A 12 -8.01 7.00 9.44
CA TYR A 12 -7.78 8.10 10.40
C TYR A 12 -8.92 8.19 11.43
N ALA A 13 -10.18 7.99 11.00
CA ALA A 13 -11.33 7.97 11.92
C ALA A 13 -11.21 6.84 12.95
N ILE A 14 -10.80 5.63 12.52
CA ILE A 14 -10.53 4.50 13.43
C ILE A 14 -9.47 4.89 14.47
N LEU A 15 -8.37 5.50 14.04
CA LEU A 15 -7.30 5.95 14.94
C LEU A 15 -7.81 6.98 15.96
N ARG A 16 -8.63 7.94 15.54
CA ARG A 16 -9.21 8.97 16.42
C ARG A 16 -10.17 8.37 17.43
N VAL A 17 -11.07 7.48 16.99
CA VAL A 17 -12.03 6.82 17.89
C VAL A 17 -11.31 5.96 18.91
N ASN A 18 -10.28 5.21 18.51
CA ASN A 18 -9.49 4.40 19.43
C ASN A 18 -8.80 5.22 20.53
N GLY A 19 -8.30 6.40 20.18
CA GLY A 19 -7.61 7.26 21.15
C GLY A 19 -8.53 8.02 22.10
N THR A 20 -9.87 7.99 21.89
CA THR A 20 -10.83 8.79 22.65
C THR A 20 -11.92 8.00 23.34
N VAL A 21 -12.24 6.79 22.91
CA VAL A 21 -13.45 6.05 23.36
C VAL A 21 -13.12 4.81 24.18
N PHE A 22 -11.97 4.17 23.96
CA PHE A 22 -11.64 2.92 24.66
C PHE A 22 -10.78 3.17 25.89
N ASP A 23 -11.42 3.43 27.03
CA ASP A 23 -10.76 3.53 28.34
C ASP A 23 -10.66 2.17 29.06
N ASP A 24 -11.47 1.17 28.67
CA ASP A 24 -11.49 -0.16 29.28
C ASP A 24 -10.40 -1.06 28.68
N ALA A 25 -9.48 -1.57 29.51
CA ALA A 25 -8.35 -2.39 29.12
C ALA A 25 -8.77 -3.70 28.42
N MET A 26 -9.92 -4.29 28.80
CA MET A 26 -10.41 -5.53 28.20
C MET A 26 -10.96 -5.27 26.79
N ALA A 27 -11.78 -4.26 26.61
CA ALA A 27 -12.29 -3.84 25.31
C ALA A 27 -11.14 -3.46 24.37
N GLN A 28 -10.14 -2.75 24.87
CA GLN A 28 -8.94 -2.39 24.11
C GLN A 28 -8.14 -3.61 23.64
N SER A 29 -7.99 -4.65 24.46
CA SER A 29 -7.23 -5.85 24.09
C SER A 29 -7.92 -6.66 22.99
N ILE A 30 -9.26 -6.81 23.06
CA ILE A 30 -10.05 -7.50 22.04
C ILE A 30 -9.99 -6.73 20.71
N PHE A 31 -10.17 -5.42 20.77
CA PHE A 31 -10.13 -4.57 19.59
C PHE A 31 -8.76 -4.56 18.91
N LYS A 32 -7.68 -4.47 19.71
CA LYS A 32 -6.28 -4.57 19.25
C LYS A 32 -6.04 -5.85 18.45
N ASN A 33 -6.36 -7.00 19.00
CA ASN A 33 -6.12 -8.29 18.37
C ASN A 33 -6.96 -8.46 17.09
N THR A 34 -8.22 -8.04 17.12
CA THR A 34 -9.11 -8.09 15.96
C THR A 34 -8.60 -7.18 14.84
N LEU A 35 -8.20 -5.95 15.16
CA LEU A 35 -7.69 -4.99 14.20
C LEU A 35 -6.37 -5.46 13.58
N LEU A 36 -5.50 -6.06 14.39
CA LEU A 36 -4.24 -6.65 13.93
C LEU A 36 -4.50 -7.78 12.93
N LEU A 37 -5.40 -8.71 13.27
CA LEU A 37 -5.75 -9.82 12.39
C LEU A 37 -6.33 -9.32 11.06
N ILE A 38 -7.28 -8.39 11.10
CA ILE A 38 -7.86 -7.78 9.91
C ILE A 38 -6.77 -7.08 9.08
N GLY A 39 -5.86 -6.35 9.71
CA GLY A 39 -4.75 -5.67 9.04
C GLY A 39 -3.81 -6.64 8.31
N LEU A 40 -3.45 -7.74 8.96
CA LEU A 40 -2.61 -8.78 8.38
C LEU A 40 -3.29 -9.45 7.17
N ILE A 41 -4.55 -9.88 7.31
CA ILE A 41 -5.33 -10.49 6.23
C ILE A 41 -5.50 -9.51 5.06
N THR A 42 -5.83 -8.25 5.34
CA THR A 42 -6.03 -7.21 4.32
C THR A 42 -4.75 -6.94 3.54
N SER A 43 -3.59 -6.90 4.21
CA SER A 43 -2.31 -6.66 3.54
C SER A 43 -1.94 -7.80 2.60
N ILE A 44 -2.13 -9.06 3.03
CA ILE A 44 -1.88 -10.26 2.21
C ILE A 44 -2.86 -10.33 1.04
N TYR A 45 -4.16 -10.15 1.29
CA TYR A 45 -5.18 -10.17 0.25
C TYR A 45 -4.93 -9.09 -0.81
N GLY A 46 -4.51 -7.90 -0.39
CA GLY A 46 -4.16 -6.82 -1.29
C GLY A 46 -3.03 -7.19 -2.24
N VAL A 47 -1.95 -7.78 -1.76
CA VAL A 47 -0.81 -8.13 -2.63
C VAL A 47 -1.13 -9.32 -3.54
N ILE A 48 -1.86 -10.32 -3.06
CA ILE A 48 -2.30 -11.47 -3.89
C ILE A 48 -3.22 -10.97 -5.01
N GLY A 49 -4.19 -10.10 -4.68
CA GLY A 49 -5.07 -9.49 -5.68
C GLY A 49 -4.32 -8.62 -6.70
N ALA A 50 -3.24 -7.95 -6.29
CA ALA A 50 -2.38 -7.21 -7.19
C ALA A 50 -1.65 -8.14 -8.17
N ILE A 51 -1.12 -9.27 -7.72
CA ILE A 51 -0.47 -10.26 -8.58
C ILE A 51 -1.45 -10.82 -9.63
N GLY A 52 -2.71 -11.06 -9.26
CA GLY A 52 -3.76 -11.55 -10.16
C GLY A 52 -4.44 -10.48 -11.03
N ALA A 53 -4.10 -9.21 -10.87
CA ALA A 53 -4.78 -8.14 -11.60
C ALA A 53 -4.49 -8.15 -13.09
N GLU A 54 -5.55 -8.04 -13.90
CA GLU A 54 -5.48 -7.96 -15.37
C GLU A 54 -5.63 -6.52 -15.91
N ARG A 55 -5.98 -5.57 -15.04
CA ARG A 55 -6.15 -4.15 -15.36
C ARG A 55 -5.32 -3.29 -14.45
N LEU A 56 -4.68 -2.27 -15.00
CA LEU A 56 -3.80 -1.38 -14.26
C LEU A 56 -4.52 -0.66 -13.10
N ARG A 57 -5.74 -0.18 -13.31
CA ARG A 57 -6.53 0.46 -12.24
C ARG A 57 -6.90 -0.51 -11.12
N ARG A 58 -7.22 -1.77 -11.45
CA ARG A 58 -7.49 -2.82 -10.47
C ARG A 58 -6.23 -3.16 -9.68
N PHE A 59 -5.10 -3.25 -10.37
CA PHE A 59 -3.78 -3.44 -9.76
C PHE A 59 -3.49 -2.37 -8.70
N VAL A 60 -3.66 -1.08 -9.05
CA VAL A 60 -3.47 0.03 -8.10
C VAL A 60 -4.43 -0.07 -6.93
N GLY A 61 -5.70 -0.42 -7.15
CA GLY A 61 -6.67 -0.63 -6.08
C GLY A 61 -6.23 -1.68 -5.06
N PHE A 62 -5.69 -2.80 -5.53
CA PHE A 62 -5.15 -3.85 -4.66
C PHE A 62 -3.88 -3.42 -3.92
N MET A 63 -3.00 -2.63 -4.55
CA MET A 63 -1.84 -2.04 -3.87
C MET A 63 -2.25 -1.06 -2.77
N VAL A 64 -3.32 -0.26 -3.01
CA VAL A 64 -3.91 0.59 -1.97
C VAL A 64 -4.47 -0.25 -0.82
N LEU A 65 -5.16 -1.34 -1.11
CA LEU A 65 -5.71 -2.25 -0.10
C LEU A 65 -4.58 -2.85 0.77
N SER A 66 -3.48 -3.27 0.16
CA SER A 66 -2.30 -3.74 0.88
C SER A 66 -1.71 -2.67 1.81
N SER A 67 -1.65 -1.42 1.36
CA SER A 67 -1.19 -0.31 2.19
C SER A 67 -2.13 0.02 3.35
N VAL A 68 -3.45 -0.17 3.16
CA VAL A 68 -4.47 -0.05 4.22
C VAL A 68 -4.24 -1.10 5.30
N GLY A 69 -3.96 -2.36 4.90
CA GLY A 69 -3.62 -3.42 5.85
C GLY A 69 -2.40 -3.06 6.72
N THR A 70 -1.35 -2.51 6.12
CA THR A 70 -0.15 -2.03 6.85
C THR A 70 -0.49 -0.90 7.85
N LEU A 71 -1.39 0.02 7.48
CA LEU A 71 -1.88 1.07 8.38
C LEU A 71 -2.68 0.51 9.55
N LEU A 72 -3.56 -0.46 9.29
CA LEU A 72 -4.34 -1.12 10.35
C LEU A 72 -3.43 -1.84 11.36
N ILE A 73 -2.36 -2.47 10.88
CA ILE A 73 -1.34 -3.08 11.75
C ILE A 73 -0.71 -2.01 12.66
N ALA A 74 -0.32 -0.84 12.12
CA ALA A 74 0.26 0.24 12.91
C ALA A 74 -0.71 0.76 13.98
N ILE A 75 -1.99 0.95 13.64
CA ILE A 75 -3.02 1.41 14.57
C ILE A 75 -3.27 0.36 15.68
N ALA A 76 -3.27 -0.91 15.32
CA ALA A 76 -3.51 -2.02 16.24
C ALA A 76 -2.43 -2.17 17.34
N MET A 77 -1.27 -1.53 17.20
CA MET A 77 -0.21 -1.58 18.22
C MET A 77 -0.55 -0.81 19.49
N PHE A 78 -1.47 0.14 19.46
CA PHE A 78 -1.90 0.97 20.59
C PHE A 78 -0.75 1.64 21.35
N ASN A 79 0.30 2.05 20.66
CA ASN A 79 1.38 2.86 21.21
C ASN A 79 1.62 4.12 20.38
N THR A 80 2.11 5.17 21.01
CA THR A 80 2.33 6.48 20.38
C THR A 80 3.35 6.42 19.25
N GLN A 81 4.35 5.55 19.35
CA GLN A 81 5.37 5.38 18.34
C GLN A 81 4.77 4.77 17.05
N ALA A 82 3.95 3.73 17.17
CA ALA A 82 3.27 3.10 16.03
C ALA A 82 2.24 4.04 15.39
N TRP A 83 1.53 4.84 16.18
CA TRP A 83 0.59 5.81 15.65
C TRP A 83 1.29 6.93 14.88
N SER A 84 2.41 7.45 15.41
CA SER A 84 3.23 8.43 14.68
C SER A 84 3.77 7.86 13.37
N ALA A 85 4.29 6.63 13.40
CA ALA A 85 4.73 5.92 12.21
C ALA A 85 3.59 5.69 11.21
N GLY A 86 2.41 5.29 11.71
CA GLY A 86 1.19 5.11 10.92
C GLY A 86 0.74 6.40 10.25
N LEU A 87 0.73 7.53 10.95
CA LEU A 87 0.37 8.83 10.38
C LEU A 87 1.36 9.26 9.29
N TYR A 88 2.66 9.08 9.51
CA TYR A 88 3.67 9.33 8.48
C TYR A 88 3.42 8.48 7.23
N TYR A 89 3.22 7.17 7.43
CA TYR A 89 2.95 6.25 6.32
C TYR A 89 1.60 6.52 5.63
N LEU A 90 0.60 7.03 6.36
CA LEU A 90 -0.71 7.42 5.82
C LEU A 90 -0.55 8.55 4.80
N VAL A 91 0.18 9.60 5.12
CA VAL A 91 0.44 10.72 4.20
C VAL A 91 1.17 10.21 2.97
N HIS A 92 2.28 9.50 3.14
CA HIS A 92 3.05 8.92 2.04
C HIS A 92 2.16 8.05 1.13
N SER A 93 1.45 7.07 1.71
CA SER A 93 0.66 6.11 0.95
C SER A 93 -0.54 6.73 0.24
N THR A 94 -1.06 7.85 0.75
CA THR A 94 -2.13 8.61 0.10
C THR A 94 -1.63 9.32 -1.14
N LEU A 95 -0.53 10.06 -1.02
CA LEU A 95 0.05 10.83 -2.12
C LEU A 95 0.51 9.91 -3.26
N ILE A 96 1.22 8.84 -2.93
CA ILE A 96 1.74 7.93 -3.96
C ILE A 96 0.63 7.15 -4.65
N ALA A 97 -0.43 6.76 -3.95
CA ALA A 97 -1.57 6.10 -4.56
C ALA A 97 -2.34 7.05 -5.49
N ALA A 98 -2.51 8.32 -5.11
CA ALA A 98 -3.09 9.33 -5.98
C ALA A 98 -2.25 9.53 -7.25
N ALA A 99 -0.93 9.64 -7.11
CA ALA A 99 0.00 9.73 -8.23
C ALA A 99 -0.10 8.52 -9.16
N PHE A 100 -0.23 7.31 -8.60
CA PHE A 100 -0.37 6.09 -9.40
C PHE A 100 -1.70 6.05 -10.17
N TYR A 101 -2.81 6.49 -9.57
CA TYR A 101 -4.08 6.59 -10.30
C TYR A 101 -4.03 7.65 -11.41
N LEU A 102 -3.34 8.77 -11.22
CA LEU A 102 -3.12 9.76 -12.27
C LEU A 102 -2.27 9.17 -13.40
N PHE A 103 -1.21 8.46 -13.05
CA PHE A 103 -0.39 7.71 -14.02
C PHE A 103 -1.23 6.70 -14.81
N CYS A 104 -2.14 5.95 -14.15
CA CYS A 104 -3.06 5.05 -14.85
C CYS A 104 -3.94 5.80 -15.86
N GLY A 105 -4.43 6.97 -15.50
CA GLY A 105 -5.21 7.81 -16.40
C GLY A 105 -4.41 8.23 -17.64
N TRP A 106 -3.17 8.67 -17.42
CA TRP A 106 -2.26 9.07 -18.48
C TRP A 106 -1.93 7.91 -19.44
N ILE A 107 -1.60 6.72 -18.92
CA ILE A 107 -1.36 5.52 -19.73
C ILE A 107 -2.62 5.10 -20.49
N THR A 108 -3.78 5.10 -19.85
CA THR A 108 -5.05 4.70 -20.47
C THR A 108 -5.41 5.61 -21.64
N ALA A 109 -5.16 6.92 -21.53
CA ALA A 109 -5.42 7.87 -22.61
C ALA A 109 -4.55 7.64 -23.85
N GLN A 110 -3.34 7.09 -23.68
CA GLN A 110 -2.41 6.85 -24.77
C GLN A 110 -2.56 5.48 -25.45
N ARG A 111 -3.16 4.49 -24.76
CA ARG A 111 -3.25 3.10 -25.24
C ARG A 111 -4.49 2.80 -26.09
N GLY A 112 -5.34 3.78 -26.40
CA GLY A 112 -6.50 3.62 -27.28
C GLY A 112 -7.42 2.46 -26.90
N MET A 113 -7.57 1.46 -27.78
CA MET A 113 -8.44 0.30 -27.56
C MET A 113 -8.00 -0.59 -26.39
N PHE A 114 -6.72 -0.64 -26.04
CA PHE A 114 -6.19 -1.45 -24.93
C PHE A 114 -6.48 -0.85 -23.56
N LYS A 115 -6.79 0.45 -23.49
CA LYS A 115 -7.13 1.17 -22.25
C LYS A 115 -6.19 0.81 -21.09
N ASP A 116 -6.76 0.31 -19.99
CA ASP A 116 -6.05 -0.08 -18.76
C ASP A 116 -5.74 -1.60 -18.67
N HIS A 117 -5.98 -2.36 -19.75
CA HIS A 117 -5.65 -3.79 -19.75
C HIS A 117 -4.14 -4.03 -19.73
N LEU A 118 -3.70 -4.94 -18.86
CA LEU A 118 -2.30 -5.40 -18.77
C LEU A 118 -2.03 -6.45 -19.84
N LYS A 119 -2.05 -6.00 -21.10
CA LYS A 119 -1.73 -6.80 -22.30
C LYS A 119 -0.67 -6.07 -23.11
N VAL A 120 0.04 -6.81 -23.94
CA VAL A 120 0.97 -6.25 -24.92
C VAL A 120 0.21 -5.27 -25.81
N ALA A 121 0.71 -4.07 -25.96
CA ALA A 121 0.07 -2.98 -26.70
C ALA A 121 1.15 -2.18 -27.44
N PRO A 122 0.77 -1.41 -28.48
CA PRO A 122 1.71 -0.53 -29.17
C PRO A 122 2.43 0.43 -28.24
N LYS A 123 3.63 0.84 -28.62
CA LYS A 123 4.49 1.75 -27.84
C LYS A 123 3.75 3.03 -27.49
N ILE A 124 3.94 3.47 -26.25
CA ILE A 124 3.34 4.68 -25.70
C ILE A 124 4.15 5.90 -26.18
N LYS A 125 3.46 6.99 -26.52
CA LYS A 125 4.12 8.26 -26.82
C LYS A 125 4.91 8.71 -25.58
N ASN A 126 6.18 9.04 -25.72
CA ASN A 126 7.11 9.35 -24.64
C ASN A 126 7.35 8.16 -23.66
N GLU A 127 7.58 6.98 -24.22
CA GLU A 127 7.81 5.72 -23.46
C GLU A 127 8.84 5.88 -22.35
N LYS A 128 9.97 6.57 -22.61
CA LYS A 128 11.03 6.80 -21.62
C LYS A 128 10.53 7.58 -20.38
N ALA A 129 9.77 8.63 -20.60
CA ALA A 129 9.20 9.43 -19.50
C ALA A 129 8.16 8.61 -18.71
N ALA A 130 7.31 7.83 -19.42
CA ALA A 130 6.34 6.96 -18.79
C ALA A 130 7.02 5.86 -17.94
N ALA A 131 8.07 5.22 -18.48
CA ALA A 131 8.83 4.21 -17.75
C ALA A 131 9.52 4.77 -16.52
N LEU A 132 10.16 5.94 -16.63
CA LEU A 132 10.80 6.62 -15.48
C LEU A 132 9.78 6.95 -14.40
N THR A 133 8.65 7.54 -14.77
CA THR A 133 7.56 7.89 -13.84
C THR A 133 7.02 6.64 -13.14
N TYR A 134 6.76 5.58 -13.92
CA TYR A 134 6.32 4.30 -13.35
C TYR A 134 7.34 3.73 -12.35
N PHE A 135 8.62 3.74 -12.72
CA PHE A 135 9.69 3.20 -11.90
C PHE A 135 9.82 3.95 -10.57
N LEU A 136 9.76 5.28 -10.59
CA LEU A 136 9.76 6.10 -9.38
C LEU A 136 8.56 5.78 -8.47
N ILE A 137 7.35 5.72 -9.04
CA ILE A 137 6.13 5.36 -8.30
C ILE A 137 6.27 3.95 -7.72
N ALA A 138 6.76 2.99 -8.51
CA ALA A 138 6.93 1.60 -8.08
C ALA A 138 7.92 1.48 -6.90
N MET A 139 9.06 2.18 -6.95
CA MET A 139 10.05 2.19 -5.85
C MET A 139 9.47 2.79 -4.57
N MET A 140 8.67 3.87 -4.68
CA MET A 140 8.01 4.50 -3.54
C MET A 140 6.97 3.57 -2.89
N ILE A 141 6.16 2.86 -3.69
CA ILE A 141 5.14 1.91 -3.20
C ILE A 141 5.80 0.67 -2.59
N ALA A 142 6.81 0.12 -3.24
CA ALA A 142 7.57 -1.01 -2.74
C ALA A 142 8.22 -0.72 -1.39
N GLY A 143 8.54 0.56 -1.14
CA GLY A 143 9.26 0.99 0.05
C GLY A 143 10.75 0.66 -0.05
N LEU A 144 11.36 1.03 -1.17
CA LEU A 144 12.82 0.89 -1.35
C LEU A 144 13.55 2.14 -0.86
N PRO A 145 14.75 2.00 -0.27
CA PRO A 145 15.59 3.16 0.03
C PRO A 145 15.92 3.91 -1.28
N PRO A 146 16.01 5.22 -1.30
CA PRO A 146 15.94 6.19 -0.21
C PRO A 146 14.55 6.82 0.02
N PHE A 147 13.48 6.23 -0.47
CA PHE A 147 12.14 6.83 -0.49
C PHE A 147 11.42 6.76 0.86
N SER A 148 10.49 7.70 1.07
CA SER A 148 9.66 7.85 2.28
C SER A 148 8.82 6.61 2.61
N GLY A 149 8.47 5.78 1.61
CA GLY A 149 7.77 4.51 1.83
C GLY A 149 8.59 3.49 2.64
N PHE A 150 9.91 3.47 2.43
CA PHE A 150 10.84 2.67 3.22
C PHE A 150 10.85 3.13 4.68
N LEU A 151 11.05 4.42 4.91
CA LEU A 151 11.09 5.00 6.26
C LEU A 151 9.80 4.71 7.03
N GLY A 152 8.64 4.89 6.39
CA GLY A 152 7.35 4.61 7.02
C GLY A 152 7.20 3.15 7.46
N LYS A 153 7.61 2.20 6.63
CA LYS A 153 7.59 0.77 6.99
C LYS A 153 8.60 0.45 8.10
N VAL A 154 9.81 1.00 8.05
CA VAL A 154 10.82 0.82 9.10
C VAL A 154 10.32 1.34 10.44
N PHE A 155 9.73 2.53 10.49
CA PHE A 155 9.17 3.07 11.74
C PHE A 155 8.03 2.20 12.29
N ILE A 156 7.17 1.65 11.42
CA ILE A 156 6.13 0.71 11.85
C ILE A 156 6.78 -0.57 12.41
N LEU A 157 7.80 -1.12 11.75
CA LEU A 157 8.51 -2.31 12.23
C LEU A 157 9.23 -2.08 13.55
N GLN A 158 9.87 -0.93 13.74
CA GLN A 158 10.49 -0.55 15.01
C GLN A 158 9.46 -0.49 16.15
N ALA A 159 8.27 0.04 15.87
CA ALA A 159 7.21 0.13 16.87
C ALA A 159 6.63 -1.24 17.28
N THR A 160 6.95 -2.33 16.56
CA THR A 160 6.52 -3.68 16.93
C THR A 160 7.41 -4.35 17.99
N ALA A 161 8.56 -3.75 18.32
CA ALA A 161 9.61 -4.39 19.12
C ALA A 161 9.16 -4.92 20.50
N GLU A 162 8.12 -4.30 21.09
CA GLU A 162 7.60 -4.68 22.41
C GLU A 162 6.33 -5.57 22.33
N THR A 163 5.94 -6.02 21.14
CA THR A 163 4.72 -6.83 20.98
C THR A 163 5.00 -8.32 20.97
N ALA A 164 4.13 -9.11 21.61
CA ALA A 164 4.25 -10.57 21.61
C ALA A 164 4.21 -11.20 20.20
N TYR A 165 3.62 -10.51 19.23
CA TYR A 165 3.49 -10.96 17.84
C TYR A 165 4.53 -10.37 16.89
N GLN A 166 5.60 -9.74 17.42
CA GLN A 166 6.61 -9.04 16.64
C GLN A 166 7.12 -9.86 15.44
N GLY A 167 7.53 -11.10 15.66
CA GLY A 167 8.09 -11.94 14.60
C GLY A 167 7.12 -12.18 13.45
N TRP A 168 5.85 -12.43 13.74
CA TRP A 168 4.81 -12.63 12.72
C TRP A 168 4.50 -11.36 11.95
N ILE A 169 4.43 -10.22 12.63
CA ILE A 169 4.16 -8.92 12.01
C ILE A 169 5.30 -8.55 11.06
N ILE A 170 6.54 -8.68 11.51
CA ILE A 170 7.73 -8.41 10.69
C ILE A 170 7.75 -9.32 9.47
N ALA A 171 7.56 -10.63 9.66
CA ALA A 171 7.57 -11.60 8.57
C ALA A 171 6.51 -11.26 7.52
N ILE A 172 5.28 -10.97 7.92
CA ILE A 172 4.19 -10.66 6.99
C ILE A 172 4.44 -9.35 6.26
N ILE A 173 4.88 -8.28 6.94
CA ILE A 173 5.18 -6.99 6.27
C ILE A 173 6.31 -7.16 5.26
N LEU A 174 7.36 -7.93 5.56
CA LEU A 174 8.46 -8.19 4.65
C LEU A 174 8.02 -9.05 3.46
N ILE A 175 7.26 -10.11 3.67
CA ILE A 175 6.70 -10.96 2.61
C ILE A 175 5.80 -10.14 1.68
N VAL A 176 4.88 -9.36 2.24
CA VAL A 176 3.99 -8.47 1.47
C VAL A 176 4.79 -7.45 0.68
N SER A 177 5.86 -6.89 1.24
CA SER A 177 6.74 -5.95 0.54
C SER A 177 7.47 -6.63 -0.63
N LEU A 178 8.00 -7.84 -0.43
CA LEU A 178 8.65 -8.62 -1.48
C LEU A 178 7.68 -8.96 -2.61
N LEU A 179 6.48 -9.46 -2.28
CA LEU A 179 5.44 -9.77 -3.26
C LEU A 179 4.96 -8.51 -4.00
N SER A 180 4.94 -7.35 -3.32
CA SER A 180 4.62 -6.07 -3.96
C SER A 180 5.66 -5.69 -5.01
N ILE A 181 6.96 -5.91 -4.73
CA ILE A 181 8.04 -5.70 -5.71
C ILE A 181 7.84 -6.59 -6.93
N LEU A 182 7.57 -7.88 -6.71
CA LEU A 182 7.31 -8.83 -7.82
C LEU A 182 6.11 -8.43 -8.66
N ALA A 183 5.01 -8.01 -8.01
CA ALA A 183 3.81 -7.55 -8.70
C ALA A 183 4.06 -6.29 -9.53
N LEU A 184 4.79 -5.31 -8.98
CA LEU A 184 5.18 -4.07 -9.67
C LEU A 184 6.12 -4.37 -10.85
N THR A 185 7.13 -5.22 -10.66
CA THR A 185 8.05 -5.62 -11.73
C THR A 185 7.32 -6.30 -12.88
N ARG A 186 6.39 -7.22 -12.58
CA ARG A 186 5.54 -7.86 -13.60
C ARG A 186 4.77 -6.83 -14.43
N VAL A 187 4.13 -5.86 -13.78
CA VAL A 187 3.34 -4.82 -14.47
C VAL A 187 4.25 -3.92 -15.31
N GLY A 188 5.39 -3.50 -14.79
CA GLY A 188 6.38 -2.71 -15.53
C GLY A 188 6.88 -3.44 -16.77
N PHE A 189 7.15 -4.74 -16.63
CA PHE A 189 7.60 -5.59 -17.75
C PHE A 189 6.54 -5.66 -18.87
N ILE A 190 5.26 -5.83 -18.51
CA ILE A 190 4.17 -5.88 -19.50
C ILE A 190 3.96 -4.52 -20.18
N LEU A 191 4.12 -3.41 -19.44
CA LEU A 191 3.87 -2.08 -19.97
C LEU A 191 4.97 -1.57 -20.91
N PHE A 192 6.23 -1.93 -20.65
CA PHE A 192 7.40 -1.28 -21.28
C PHE A 192 8.33 -2.24 -22.02
N TRP A 193 8.41 -3.53 -21.63
CA TRP A 193 9.37 -4.48 -22.24
C TRP A 193 8.73 -5.43 -23.24
N ARG A 194 7.43 -5.66 -23.14
CA ARG A 194 6.68 -6.49 -24.11
C ARG A 194 5.91 -5.68 -25.14
N ALA A 195 6.12 -4.36 -25.19
CA ALA A 195 5.44 -3.47 -26.11
C ALA A 195 6.12 -3.47 -27.51
#